data_90a7fc2a2887703b99f5172c96e20275
#
_entry.id   90a7fc2a2887703b99f5172c96e20275
#
_cell.length_a   1.000
_cell.length_b   1.000
_cell.length_c   1.000
_cell.angle_alpha   90.00
_cell.angle_beta   90.00
_cell.angle_gamma   90.00
#
_symmetry.space_group_name_H-M   'P 1'
#
loop_
_entity.id
_entity.type
_entity.pdbx_description
1 polymer ?
#
loop_
_entity_poly.entity_id
_entity_poly.type
_entity_poly.pdbx_seq_one_letter_code
_entity_poly.pdbx_strand_id
1 'polypeptide(L)'
;MSIPYAVVTRFMNWMPVVHPSVLGGVTHMPNIVVLVKQVPDTNAKIAISGETVDLSAVKMVMSPYDEFALETALLHKEAAGGEVTALTVGGPAAEKILKDAKAMGVDNIVRIETSDSMDTNALQTVLKDAISSLGAEVVYCGKSAADTGAGSTGPGVAERLGWSSASNVVSASFDGGLSVTAPGSGGNVRLSVPLPAVVSCDKGSFKVRKANIKGIMQAKKAAVDVRAIEALPSTATVVNQSLPPAKPAGKSYQGGEAAAEVAQLLRDEANVL
;
A
#
# COMPACT_ATOMS: atom_id res chain seq x y z
N MET A 1 -17.60 38.03 -33.12
CA MET A 1 -18.60 37.45 -32.20
C MET A 1 -17.86 36.69 -31.14
N SER A 2 -17.64 37.28 -29.99
CA SER A 2 -16.92 36.69 -28.85
C SER A 2 -17.94 36.20 -27.84
N ILE A 3 -17.83 34.92 -27.49
CA ILE A 3 -18.68 34.27 -26.46
C ILE A 3 -17.97 34.47 -25.11
N PRO A 4 -18.61 35.06 -24.09
CA PRO A 4 -17.99 35.24 -22.79
C PRO A 4 -18.05 33.92 -21.99
N TYR A 5 -16.91 33.48 -21.47
CA TYR A 5 -16.83 32.41 -20.49
C TYR A 5 -17.43 32.87 -19.15
N ALA A 6 -18.54 32.28 -18.76
CA ALA A 6 -19.08 32.41 -17.41
C ALA A 6 -18.29 31.53 -16.46
N VAL A 7 -17.50 32.15 -15.59
CA VAL A 7 -16.86 31.46 -14.45
C VAL A 7 -17.92 31.25 -13.38
N VAL A 8 -18.39 30.02 -13.23
CA VAL A 8 -19.24 29.65 -12.10
C VAL A 8 -18.35 29.38 -10.90
N THR A 9 -18.10 30.37 -10.10
CA THR A 9 -17.52 30.25 -8.78
C THR A 9 -18.58 29.72 -7.82
N ARG A 10 -18.61 28.44 -7.60
CA ARG A 10 -19.38 27.81 -6.51
C ARG A 10 -18.58 28.02 -5.22
N PHE A 11 -18.95 29.01 -4.43
CA PHE A 11 -18.49 29.15 -3.05
C PHE A 11 -18.99 27.93 -2.25
N MET A 12 -18.12 26.96 -2.04
CA MET A 12 -18.33 25.98 -1.00
C MET A 12 -18.18 26.71 0.34
N ASN A 13 -19.25 26.80 1.11
CA ASN A 13 -19.21 27.19 2.51
C ASN A 13 -18.23 26.25 3.24
N TRP A 14 -17.04 26.75 3.49
CA TRP A 14 -16.07 26.08 4.34
C TRP A 14 -16.52 26.28 5.78
N MET A 15 -17.30 25.33 6.29
CA MET A 15 -17.47 25.22 7.74
C MET A 15 -16.12 24.79 8.30
N PRO A 16 -15.57 25.53 9.29
CA PRO A 16 -14.37 25.04 9.97
C PRO A 16 -14.74 23.72 10.64
N VAL A 17 -14.06 22.64 10.23
CA VAL A 17 -14.13 21.36 10.95
C VAL A 17 -13.51 21.62 12.32
N VAL A 18 -14.34 21.78 13.32
CA VAL A 18 -13.91 21.84 14.72
C VAL A 18 -13.37 20.47 15.07
N HIS A 19 -12.05 20.36 15.17
CA HIS A 19 -11.40 19.17 15.68
C HIS A 19 -11.91 18.91 17.10
N PRO A 20 -12.42 17.70 17.42
CA PRO A 20 -12.90 17.39 18.77
C PRO A 20 -11.77 17.14 19.79
N SER A 21 -10.58 17.68 19.56
CA SER A 21 -9.39 17.43 20.40
C SER A 21 -9.23 18.36 21.61
N VAL A 22 -10.23 19.16 21.98
CA VAL A 22 -10.14 20.06 23.17
C VAL A 22 -11.41 19.98 24.01
N LEU A 23 -11.82 18.78 24.41
CA LEU A 23 -12.73 18.61 25.54
C LEU A 23 -12.30 17.38 26.35
N GLY A 24 -11.51 17.64 27.39
CA GLY A 24 -11.46 16.81 28.60
C GLY A 24 -10.92 15.38 28.44
N GLY A 25 -9.61 15.16 28.54
CA GLY A 25 -9.06 14.06 29.35
C GLY A 25 -9.23 12.59 28.88
N VAL A 26 -9.79 12.28 27.73
CA VAL A 26 -9.77 10.93 27.16
C VAL A 26 -8.88 10.97 25.94
N THR A 27 -7.68 10.43 26.04
CA THR A 27 -6.82 10.16 24.86
C THR A 27 -7.55 9.15 23.99
N HIS A 28 -8.11 9.61 22.87
CA HIS A 28 -8.70 8.74 21.89
C HIS A 28 -7.60 7.88 21.28
N MET A 29 -7.71 6.56 21.47
CA MET A 29 -6.75 5.59 20.94
C MET A 29 -7.29 5.04 19.61
N PRO A 30 -6.66 5.36 18.47
CA PRO A 30 -7.19 4.98 17.17
C PRO A 30 -7.14 3.46 16.95
N ASN A 31 -8.16 2.94 16.28
CA ASN A 31 -8.14 1.58 15.76
C ASN A 31 -7.50 1.58 14.36
N ILE A 32 -6.31 1.01 14.25
CA ILE A 32 -5.45 1.07 13.06
C ILE A 32 -5.49 -0.29 12.35
N VAL A 33 -5.75 -0.26 11.06
CA VAL A 33 -5.61 -1.45 10.19
C VAL A 33 -4.44 -1.25 9.24
N VAL A 34 -3.61 -2.28 9.06
CA VAL A 34 -2.61 -2.30 8.01
C VAL A 34 -2.90 -3.44 7.02
N LEU A 35 -3.02 -3.07 5.75
CA LEU A 35 -3.22 -4.04 4.67
C LEU A 35 -1.86 -4.61 4.25
N VAL A 36 -1.76 -5.92 4.21
CA VAL A 36 -0.54 -6.62 3.79
C VAL A 36 -0.87 -7.66 2.72
N LYS A 37 -0.05 -7.72 1.67
CA LYS A 37 -0.21 -8.67 0.57
C LYS A 37 0.96 -9.63 0.48
N GLN A 38 0.67 -10.90 0.29
CA GLN A 38 1.68 -11.89 -0.06
C GLN A 38 1.97 -11.80 -1.56
N VAL A 39 3.25 -11.66 -1.90
CA VAL A 39 3.73 -11.52 -3.29
C VAL A 39 4.95 -12.42 -3.50
N PRO A 40 5.28 -12.77 -4.75
CA PRO A 40 6.56 -13.39 -5.09
C PRO A 40 7.74 -12.50 -4.65
N ASP A 41 8.81 -13.11 -4.15
CA ASP A 41 10.06 -12.36 -3.87
C ASP A 41 10.51 -11.62 -5.14
N THR A 42 10.77 -10.33 -5.02
CA THR A 42 11.13 -9.46 -6.16
C THR A 42 12.43 -9.89 -6.87
N ASN A 43 13.25 -10.71 -6.23
CA ASN A 43 14.46 -11.31 -6.82
C ASN A 43 14.20 -12.69 -7.45
N ALA A 44 12.98 -13.22 -7.35
CA ALA A 44 12.67 -14.52 -7.90
C ALA A 44 12.66 -14.51 -9.42
N LYS A 45 13.20 -15.56 -10.01
CA LYS A 45 13.05 -15.82 -11.45
C LYS A 45 11.65 -16.38 -11.69
N ILE A 46 10.82 -15.62 -12.36
CA ILE A 46 9.45 -16.03 -12.69
C ILE A 46 9.46 -16.91 -13.95
N ALA A 47 8.77 -18.02 -13.88
CA ALA A 47 8.53 -18.93 -15.00
C ALA A 47 7.06 -18.87 -15.44
N ILE A 48 6.80 -19.22 -16.70
CA ILE A 48 5.45 -19.39 -17.25
C ILE A 48 5.22 -20.87 -17.50
N SER A 49 4.08 -21.37 -17.06
CA SER A 49 3.61 -22.74 -17.35
C SER A 49 2.25 -22.65 -18.03
N GLY A 50 2.21 -23.01 -19.32
CA GLY A 50 1.03 -22.76 -20.14
C GLY A 50 0.79 -21.26 -20.33
N GLU A 51 -0.36 -20.78 -19.91
CA GLU A 51 -0.78 -19.36 -20.04
C GLU A 51 -0.76 -18.62 -18.69
N THR A 52 -0.10 -19.18 -17.67
CA THR A 52 -0.07 -18.62 -16.31
C THR A 52 1.33 -18.60 -15.72
N VAL A 53 1.53 -17.71 -14.77
CA VAL A 53 2.77 -17.65 -13.96
C VAL A 53 2.85 -18.87 -13.06
N ASP A 54 3.99 -19.57 -13.09
CA ASP A 54 4.30 -20.67 -12.17
C ASP A 54 5.00 -20.14 -10.91
N LEU A 55 4.30 -20.19 -9.79
CA LEU A 55 4.79 -19.76 -8.48
C LEU A 55 5.19 -20.96 -7.58
N SER A 56 5.12 -22.18 -8.05
CA SER A 56 5.31 -23.40 -7.23
C SER A 56 6.68 -23.46 -6.54
N ALA A 57 7.73 -22.97 -7.18
CA ALA A 57 9.09 -22.91 -6.66
C ALA A 57 9.50 -21.52 -6.14
N VAL A 58 8.58 -20.55 -6.10
CA VAL A 58 8.89 -19.18 -5.74
C VAL A 58 8.67 -18.94 -4.26
N LYS A 59 9.65 -18.35 -3.61
CA LYS A 59 9.49 -17.87 -2.24
C LYS A 59 8.50 -16.72 -2.20
N MET A 60 7.46 -16.86 -1.38
CA MET A 60 6.47 -15.81 -1.15
C MET A 60 6.84 -14.98 0.08
N VAL A 61 6.71 -13.65 -0.04
CA VAL A 61 7.06 -12.65 0.98
C VAL A 61 5.97 -11.60 1.13
N MET A 62 6.03 -10.77 2.17
CA MET A 62 5.22 -9.55 2.25
C MET A 62 5.67 -8.56 1.18
N SER A 63 4.73 -7.86 0.55
CA SER A 63 5.05 -6.81 -0.42
C SER A 63 5.96 -5.74 0.21
N PRO A 64 7.05 -5.32 -0.46
CA PRO A 64 8.02 -4.41 0.14
C PRO A 64 7.43 -3.06 0.60
N TYR A 65 6.46 -2.51 -0.10
CA TYR A 65 5.80 -1.27 0.33
C TYR A 65 4.87 -1.48 1.53
N ASP A 66 4.33 -2.68 1.71
CA ASP A 66 3.51 -3.00 2.87
C ASP A 66 4.35 -3.09 4.15
N GLU A 67 5.64 -3.41 4.05
CA GLU A 67 6.56 -3.34 5.20
C GLU A 67 6.71 -1.90 5.71
N PHE A 68 6.76 -0.89 4.82
CA PHE A 68 6.77 0.52 5.21
C PHE A 68 5.42 0.97 5.79
N ALA A 69 4.31 0.49 5.25
CA ALA A 69 2.99 0.74 5.80
C ALA A 69 2.84 0.15 7.20
N LEU A 70 3.33 -1.06 7.41
CA LEU A 70 3.34 -1.73 8.71
C LEU A 70 4.16 -0.97 9.74
N GLU A 71 5.37 -0.52 9.38
CA GLU A 71 6.19 0.30 10.26
C GLU A 71 5.51 1.62 10.61
N THR A 72 4.88 2.29 9.62
CA THR A 72 4.13 3.53 9.85
C THR A 72 2.97 3.32 10.82
N ALA A 73 2.23 2.22 10.68
CA ALA A 73 1.14 1.86 11.60
C ALA A 73 1.66 1.63 13.03
N LEU A 74 2.79 0.97 13.19
CA LEU A 74 3.40 0.72 14.50
C LEU A 74 3.93 2.01 15.14
N LEU A 75 4.52 2.91 14.36
CA LEU A 75 4.93 4.24 14.82
C LEU A 75 3.71 5.09 15.25
N HIS A 76 2.60 4.98 14.52
CA HIS A 76 1.35 5.64 14.92
C HIS A 76 0.85 5.13 16.27
N LYS A 77 0.79 3.82 16.44
CA LYS A 77 0.44 3.21 17.73
C LYS A 77 1.36 3.66 18.86
N GLU A 78 2.67 3.72 18.64
CA GLU A 78 3.65 4.15 19.65
C GLU A 78 3.44 5.62 20.07
N ALA A 79 3.04 6.48 19.13
CA ALA A 79 2.83 7.90 19.38
C ALA A 79 1.47 8.23 19.99
N ALA A 80 0.39 7.59 19.53
CA ALA A 80 -0.99 7.93 19.87
C ALA A 80 -1.71 6.84 20.69
N GLY A 81 -1.10 5.69 20.90
CA GLY A 81 -1.76 4.52 21.48
C GLY A 81 -2.63 3.78 20.47
N GLY A 82 -3.56 2.96 20.96
CA GLY A 82 -4.46 2.17 20.13
C GLY A 82 -3.95 0.78 19.78
N GLU A 83 -4.65 0.12 18.88
CA GLU A 83 -4.34 -1.22 18.42
C GLU A 83 -4.07 -1.26 16.91
N VAL A 84 -3.13 -2.12 16.49
CA VAL A 84 -2.83 -2.36 15.07
C VAL A 84 -3.26 -3.76 14.69
N THR A 85 -4.13 -3.85 13.70
CA THR A 85 -4.57 -5.12 13.08
C THR A 85 -3.97 -5.26 11.70
N ALA A 86 -3.19 -6.30 11.46
CA ALA A 86 -2.76 -6.64 10.10
C ALA A 86 -3.85 -7.46 9.40
N LEU A 87 -4.25 -7.02 8.22
CA LEU A 87 -5.32 -7.60 7.41
C LEU A 87 -4.78 -8.04 6.05
N THR A 88 -5.09 -9.27 5.66
CA THR A 88 -4.83 -9.79 4.31
C THR A 88 -6.07 -10.47 3.73
N VAL A 89 -6.17 -10.49 2.42
CA VAL A 89 -7.17 -11.26 1.66
C VAL A 89 -6.43 -12.36 0.91
N GLY A 90 -6.80 -13.60 1.12
CA GLY A 90 -6.15 -14.73 0.45
C GLY A 90 -6.37 -16.06 1.12
N GLY A 91 -5.82 -17.11 0.51
CA GLY A 91 -5.84 -18.47 1.03
C GLY A 91 -4.92 -18.69 2.25
N PRO A 92 -4.87 -19.92 2.79
CA PRO A 92 -4.10 -20.24 4.00
C PRO A 92 -2.61 -19.91 3.93
N ALA A 93 -2.00 -19.94 2.74
CA ALA A 93 -0.58 -19.59 2.55
C ALA A 93 -0.26 -18.15 2.98
N ALA A 94 -1.24 -17.24 2.88
CA ALA A 94 -1.07 -15.84 3.28
C ALA A 94 -0.94 -15.65 4.81
N GLU A 95 -1.24 -16.65 5.63
CA GLU A 95 -1.04 -16.56 7.08
C GLU A 95 0.43 -16.33 7.46
N LYS A 96 1.36 -16.76 6.60
CA LYS A 96 2.78 -16.55 6.84
C LYS A 96 3.10 -15.07 7.01
N ILE A 97 2.65 -14.20 6.11
CA ILE A 97 2.94 -12.75 6.19
C ILE A 97 2.22 -12.08 7.36
N LEU A 98 1.06 -12.58 7.77
CA LEU A 98 0.38 -12.14 8.99
C LEU A 98 1.20 -12.47 10.25
N LYS A 99 1.78 -13.66 10.30
CA LYS A 99 2.68 -14.04 11.40
C LYS A 99 3.98 -13.24 11.38
N ASP A 100 4.50 -12.90 10.21
CA ASP A 100 5.64 -12.00 10.07
C ASP A 100 5.28 -10.58 10.63
N ALA A 101 4.09 -10.04 10.29
CA ALA A 101 3.59 -8.79 10.85
C ALA A 101 3.39 -8.88 12.39
N LYS A 102 2.84 -10.00 12.89
CA LYS A 102 2.69 -10.25 14.32
C LYS A 102 4.02 -10.23 15.05
N ALA A 103 5.04 -10.84 14.46
CA ALA A 103 6.40 -10.85 14.99
C ALA A 103 7.03 -9.46 15.05
N MET A 104 6.61 -8.52 14.18
CA MET A 104 7.02 -7.13 14.19
C MET A 104 6.29 -6.27 15.23
N GLY A 105 5.14 -6.71 15.75
CA GLY A 105 4.48 -6.07 16.89
C GLY A 105 3.02 -5.65 16.71
N VAL A 106 2.34 -6.10 15.66
CA VAL A 106 0.88 -5.85 15.55
C VAL A 106 0.12 -6.62 16.62
N ASP A 107 -1.03 -6.09 17.04
CA ASP A 107 -1.84 -6.67 18.10
C ASP A 107 -2.70 -7.82 17.60
N ASN A 108 -3.30 -7.67 16.43
CA ASN A 108 -4.23 -8.62 15.86
C ASN A 108 -3.86 -8.95 14.42
N ILE A 109 -4.21 -10.16 13.99
CA ILE A 109 -3.98 -10.63 12.62
C ILE A 109 -5.26 -11.25 12.08
N VAL A 110 -5.72 -10.74 10.94
CA VAL A 110 -6.99 -11.12 10.32
C VAL A 110 -6.74 -11.55 8.87
N ARG A 111 -7.31 -12.68 8.49
CA ARG A 111 -7.31 -13.16 7.11
C ARG A 111 -8.74 -13.25 6.60
N ILE A 112 -9.01 -12.56 5.51
CA ILE A 112 -10.25 -12.77 4.76
C ILE A 112 -10.01 -13.92 3.82
N GLU A 113 -10.78 -14.99 4.00
CA GLU A 113 -10.63 -16.21 3.23
C GLU A 113 -11.21 -16.04 1.84
N THR A 114 -10.41 -16.38 0.85
CA THR A 114 -10.83 -16.50 -0.54
C THR A 114 -10.01 -17.56 -1.23
N SER A 115 -10.64 -18.36 -2.08
CA SER A 115 -9.99 -19.29 -3.00
C SER A 115 -9.82 -18.69 -4.40
N ASP A 116 -10.53 -17.61 -4.68
CA ASP A 116 -10.65 -17.05 -6.02
C ASP A 116 -9.74 -15.84 -6.22
N SER A 117 -9.21 -15.73 -7.42
CA SER A 117 -8.52 -14.51 -7.84
C SER A 117 -9.57 -13.42 -8.02
N MET A 118 -9.37 -12.29 -7.35
CA MET A 118 -10.25 -11.13 -7.42
C MET A 118 -9.64 -10.07 -8.31
N ASP A 119 -10.47 -9.41 -9.11
CA ASP A 119 -10.08 -8.17 -9.75
C ASP A 119 -10.00 -7.03 -8.70
N THR A 120 -9.50 -5.88 -9.13
CA THR A 120 -9.34 -4.72 -8.26
C THR A 120 -10.66 -4.25 -7.65
N ASN A 121 -11.77 -4.33 -8.39
CA ASN A 121 -13.09 -3.89 -7.92
C ASN A 121 -13.61 -4.79 -6.80
N ALA A 122 -13.60 -6.10 -7.01
CA ALA A 122 -14.01 -7.09 -6.03
C ALA A 122 -13.14 -7.01 -4.76
N LEU A 123 -11.81 -6.95 -4.91
CA LEU A 123 -10.87 -6.84 -3.80
C LEU A 123 -11.12 -5.59 -2.95
N GLN A 124 -11.29 -4.42 -3.57
CA GLN A 124 -11.53 -3.18 -2.84
C GLN A 124 -12.85 -3.19 -2.07
N THR A 125 -13.86 -3.88 -2.60
CA THR A 125 -15.15 -4.03 -1.92
C THR A 125 -15.02 -4.93 -0.70
N VAL A 126 -14.37 -6.08 -0.83
CA VAL A 126 -14.09 -7.00 0.28
C VAL A 126 -13.28 -6.31 1.37
N LEU A 127 -12.25 -5.56 0.99
CA LEU A 127 -11.43 -4.79 1.94
C LEU A 127 -12.25 -3.71 2.65
N LYS A 128 -13.10 -2.97 1.95
CA LYS A 128 -14.01 -1.98 2.54
C LYS A 128 -14.91 -2.62 3.60
N ASP A 129 -15.50 -3.79 3.32
CA ASP A 129 -16.39 -4.47 4.27
C ASP A 129 -15.60 -5.01 5.48
N ALA A 130 -14.42 -5.59 5.25
CA ALA A 130 -13.54 -6.04 6.31
C ALA A 130 -13.11 -4.89 7.24
N ILE A 131 -12.65 -3.78 6.68
CA ILE A 131 -12.22 -2.58 7.42
C ILE A 131 -13.38 -2.02 8.25
N SER A 132 -14.57 -1.92 7.67
CA SER A 132 -15.78 -1.47 8.38
C SER A 132 -16.12 -2.39 9.55
N SER A 133 -16.02 -3.71 9.35
CA SER A 133 -16.32 -4.70 10.40
C SER A 133 -15.31 -4.69 11.55
N LEU A 134 -14.09 -4.18 11.31
CA LEU A 134 -13.04 -4.01 12.30
C LEU A 134 -13.17 -2.67 13.07
N GLY A 135 -14.05 -1.78 12.64
CA GLY A 135 -14.22 -0.46 13.26
C GLY A 135 -12.96 0.40 13.14
N ALA A 136 -12.23 0.29 12.03
CA ALA A 136 -11.01 1.03 11.80
C ALA A 136 -11.28 2.53 11.63
N GLU A 137 -10.30 3.35 12.00
CA GLU A 137 -10.31 4.81 11.82
C GLU A 137 -9.14 5.26 10.92
N VAL A 138 -8.08 4.45 10.91
CA VAL A 138 -6.92 4.68 10.04
C VAL A 138 -6.54 3.37 9.37
N VAL A 139 -6.33 3.43 8.06
CA VAL A 139 -5.84 2.31 7.28
C VAL A 139 -4.52 2.68 6.64
N TYR A 140 -3.51 1.85 6.83
CA TYR A 140 -2.24 1.93 6.12
C TYR A 140 -2.12 0.80 5.10
N CYS A 141 -1.56 1.07 3.94
CA CYS A 141 -1.22 0.06 2.93
C CYS A 141 0.03 0.48 2.16
N GLY A 142 0.68 -0.42 1.47
CA GLY A 142 1.72 -0.06 0.51
C GLY A 142 1.14 0.72 -0.68
N LYS A 143 1.95 1.58 -1.30
CA LYS A 143 1.53 2.35 -2.48
C LYS A 143 1.10 1.45 -3.64
N SER A 144 1.72 0.28 -3.75
CA SER A 144 1.38 -0.73 -4.75
C SER A 144 1.92 -2.10 -4.33
N ALA A 145 1.32 -3.18 -4.79
CA ALA A 145 1.85 -4.51 -4.62
C ALA A 145 2.92 -4.81 -5.68
N ALA A 146 4.02 -5.48 -5.29
CA ALA A 146 5.17 -5.71 -6.17
C ALA A 146 4.86 -6.64 -7.36
N ASP A 147 3.80 -7.43 -7.28
CA ASP A 147 3.37 -8.35 -8.34
C ASP A 147 2.50 -7.68 -9.41
N THR A 148 1.56 -6.80 -9.02
CA THR A 148 0.61 -6.19 -9.95
C THR A 148 0.93 -4.73 -10.28
N GLY A 149 1.59 -4.01 -9.38
CA GLY A 149 1.91 -2.59 -9.56
C GLY A 149 0.70 -1.67 -9.68
N ALA A 150 -0.51 -2.14 -9.41
CA ALA A 150 -1.75 -1.43 -9.72
C ALA A 150 -1.90 -0.06 -9.03
N GLY A 151 -1.41 0.07 -7.79
CA GLY A 151 -1.41 1.33 -7.03
C GLY A 151 -2.80 1.87 -6.65
N SER A 152 -3.86 1.15 -6.94
CA SER A 152 -5.25 1.62 -6.80
C SER A 152 -5.97 1.12 -5.55
N THR A 153 -5.38 0.19 -4.80
CA THR A 153 -6.06 -0.42 -3.63
C THR A 153 -6.35 0.60 -2.55
N GLY A 154 -5.35 1.36 -2.10
CA GLY A 154 -5.53 2.38 -1.06
C GLY A 154 -6.55 3.44 -1.44
N PRO A 155 -6.35 4.20 -2.53
CA PRO A 155 -7.32 5.21 -2.97
C PRO A 155 -8.72 4.65 -3.23
N GLY A 156 -8.83 3.47 -3.83
CA GLY A 156 -10.11 2.85 -4.14
C GLY A 156 -10.88 2.37 -2.90
N VAL A 157 -10.17 1.91 -1.87
CA VAL A 157 -10.78 1.58 -0.57
C VAL A 157 -11.24 2.86 0.14
N ALA A 158 -10.43 3.94 0.12
CA ALA A 158 -10.80 5.22 0.70
C ALA A 158 -12.09 5.77 0.08
N GLU A 159 -12.19 5.75 -1.25
CA GLU A 159 -13.39 6.20 -1.98
C GLU A 159 -14.63 5.41 -1.57
N ARG A 160 -14.52 4.08 -1.48
CA ARG A 160 -15.66 3.22 -1.07
C ARG A 160 -16.08 3.41 0.37
N LEU A 161 -15.15 3.82 1.24
CA LEU A 161 -15.44 4.15 2.64
C LEU A 161 -15.94 5.59 2.82
N GLY A 162 -15.77 6.46 1.82
CA GLY A 162 -16.01 7.90 1.95
C GLY A 162 -15.00 8.59 2.88
N TRP A 163 -13.77 8.07 2.96
CA TRP A 163 -12.72 8.54 3.87
C TRP A 163 -11.69 9.41 3.16
N SER A 164 -10.95 10.18 3.96
CA SER A 164 -9.77 10.90 3.46
C SER A 164 -8.75 9.93 2.87
N SER A 165 -8.04 10.38 1.81
CA SER A 165 -6.99 9.57 1.18
C SER A 165 -5.70 10.37 1.04
N ALA A 166 -4.56 9.76 1.42
CA ALA A 166 -3.23 10.27 1.13
C ALA A 166 -2.37 9.18 0.51
N SER A 167 -1.75 9.47 -0.64
CA SER A 167 -0.99 8.48 -1.42
C SER A 167 0.49 8.82 -1.53
N ASN A 168 1.32 7.78 -1.75
CA ASN A 168 2.78 7.88 -1.88
C ASN A 168 3.47 8.53 -0.68
N VAL A 169 2.96 8.28 0.51
CA VAL A 169 3.45 8.88 1.74
C VAL A 169 4.82 8.31 2.12
N VAL A 170 5.79 9.19 2.35
CA VAL A 170 7.17 8.83 2.74
C VAL A 170 7.46 9.05 4.22
N SER A 171 6.64 9.81 4.91
CA SER A 171 6.69 9.96 6.38
C SER A 171 5.36 10.41 6.94
N ALA A 172 5.10 10.09 8.21
CA ALA A 172 3.93 10.51 8.94
C ALA A 172 4.32 11.09 10.32
N SER A 173 3.51 12.00 10.83
CA SER A 173 3.61 12.58 12.17
C SER A 173 2.23 12.57 12.82
N PHE A 174 2.20 12.28 14.10
CA PHE A 174 0.97 11.99 14.86
C PHE A 174 0.72 13.00 15.99
N ASP A 175 1.51 14.06 16.04
CA ASP A 175 1.40 15.10 17.05
C ASP A 175 0.21 16.03 16.73
N GLY A 176 -0.81 15.95 17.55
CA GLY A 176 -2.04 16.74 17.39
C GLY A 176 -2.92 16.33 16.21
N GLY A 177 -2.73 15.14 15.66
CA GLY A 177 -3.46 14.58 14.52
C GLY A 177 -2.54 13.94 13.48
N LEU A 178 -3.11 13.43 12.41
CA LEU A 178 -2.35 12.79 11.33
C LEU A 178 -1.88 13.83 10.31
N SER A 179 -0.57 14.01 10.22
CA SER A 179 0.10 14.76 9.14
C SER A 179 1.03 13.84 8.37
N VAL A 180 1.04 13.95 7.06
CA VAL A 180 1.88 13.11 6.19
C VAL A 180 2.72 13.96 5.25
N THR A 181 3.83 13.40 4.80
CA THR A 181 4.66 14.00 3.76
C THR A 181 4.65 13.09 2.53
N ALA A 182 4.39 13.66 1.37
CA ALA A 182 4.40 12.96 0.10
C ALA A 182 5.19 13.76 -0.96
N PRO A 183 5.83 13.10 -1.94
CA PRO A 183 6.48 13.77 -3.06
C PRO A 183 5.48 14.56 -3.90
N GLY A 184 5.84 15.78 -4.31
CA GLY A 184 5.11 16.61 -5.24
C GLY A 184 6.01 17.13 -6.34
N SER A 185 5.47 17.83 -7.34
CA SER A 185 6.20 18.34 -8.51
C SER A 185 7.32 19.34 -8.18
N GLY A 186 7.19 20.08 -7.09
CA GLY A 186 8.20 21.07 -6.63
C GLY A 186 8.97 20.64 -5.38
N GLY A 187 8.88 19.37 -4.97
CA GLY A 187 9.47 18.85 -3.74
C GLY A 187 8.43 18.20 -2.84
N ASN A 188 8.82 17.86 -1.61
CA ASN A 188 7.91 17.21 -0.68
C ASN A 188 6.81 18.16 -0.18
N VAL A 189 5.58 17.68 -0.15
CA VAL A 189 4.40 18.38 0.35
C VAL A 189 3.98 17.76 1.67
N ARG A 190 3.72 18.60 2.67
CA ARG A 190 3.12 18.16 3.94
C ARG A 190 1.61 18.39 3.91
N LEU A 191 0.86 17.36 4.26
CA LEU A 191 -0.60 17.35 4.27
C LEU A 191 -1.10 17.02 5.68
N SER A 192 -2.12 17.75 6.15
CA SER A 192 -2.93 17.32 7.29
C SER A 192 -4.04 16.42 6.77
N VAL A 193 -4.20 15.24 7.37
CA VAL A 193 -5.14 14.21 6.91
C VAL A 193 -6.24 14.04 7.96
N PRO A 194 -7.46 14.53 7.68
CA PRO A 194 -8.58 14.31 8.58
C PRO A 194 -8.91 12.81 8.70
N LEU A 195 -9.24 12.36 9.91
CA LEU A 195 -9.72 11.01 10.15
C LEU A 195 -11.24 10.92 9.97
N PRO A 196 -11.78 9.77 9.55
CA PRO A 196 -11.05 8.54 9.21
C PRO A 196 -10.31 8.65 7.87
N ALA A 197 -9.22 7.87 7.72
CA ALA A 197 -8.34 8.00 6.57
C ALA A 197 -7.71 6.69 6.08
N VAL A 198 -7.41 6.61 4.79
CA VAL A 198 -6.55 5.58 4.17
C VAL A 198 -5.27 6.24 3.67
N VAL A 199 -4.13 5.70 4.08
CA VAL A 199 -2.80 6.21 3.74
C VAL A 199 -2.00 5.14 3.02
N SER A 200 -1.60 5.40 1.77
CA SER A 200 -0.71 4.50 1.05
C SER A 200 0.74 4.97 1.14
N CYS A 201 1.61 4.07 1.60
CA CYS A 201 3.00 4.35 1.94
C CYS A 201 3.96 3.97 0.81
N ASP A 202 4.87 4.87 0.52
CA ASP A 202 6.06 4.63 -0.30
C ASP A 202 7.24 4.28 0.62
N LYS A 203 8.39 4.00 0.02
CA LYS A 203 9.64 3.84 0.75
C LYS A 203 9.96 5.11 1.52
N GLY A 204 9.83 5.04 2.84
CA GLY A 204 10.13 6.15 3.73
C GLY A 204 11.62 6.34 3.99
N SER A 205 11.94 7.44 4.67
CA SER A 205 13.31 7.72 5.15
C SER A 205 13.68 6.94 6.42
N PHE A 206 12.70 6.27 7.05
CA PHE A 206 12.91 5.47 8.26
C PHE A 206 13.25 4.01 7.91
N LYS A 207 13.90 3.34 8.86
CA LYS A 207 14.24 1.93 8.72
C LYS A 207 13.11 1.06 9.27
N VAL A 208 12.59 0.16 8.44
CA VAL A 208 11.63 -0.86 8.89
C VAL A 208 12.27 -1.74 9.97
N ARG A 209 11.58 -1.90 11.10
CA ARG A 209 12.04 -2.75 12.20
C ARG A 209 12.08 -4.22 11.78
N LYS A 210 12.98 -4.96 12.40
CA LYS A 210 13.02 -6.42 12.25
C LYS A 210 12.35 -7.08 13.44
N ALA A 211 11.68 -8.21 13.17
CA ALA A 211 11.15 -9.04 14.24
C ALA A 211 12.27 -9.52 15.17
N ASN A 212 12.04 -9.43 16.47
CA ASN A 212 12.94 -9.98 17.47
C ASN A 212 12.56 -11.43 17.82
N ILE A 213 13.43 -12.15 18.51
CA ILE A 213 13.23 -13.57 18.84
C ILE A 213 11.94 -13.78 19.65
N LYS A 214 11.64 -12.90 20.61
CA LYS A 214 10.42 -12.98 21.42
C LYS A 214 9.18 -12.80 20.55
N GLY A 215 9.17 -11.82 19.65
CA GLY A 215 8.07 -11.58 18.69
C GLY A 215 7.84 -12.79 17.79
N ILE A 216 8.92 -13.40 17.25
CA ILE A 216 8.81 -14.60 16.42
C ILE A 216 8.18 -15.77 17.19
N MET A 217 8.58 -15.97 18.44
CA MET A 217 8.01 -17.02 19.28
C MET A 217 6.53 -16.79 19.61
N GLN A 218 6.14 -15.54 19.87
CA GLN A 218 4.74 -15.16 20.09
C GLN A 218 3.91 -15.33 18.81
N ALA A 219 4.41 -14.89 17.68
CA ALA A 219 3.74 -15.00 16.39
C ALA A 219 3.46 -16.45 15.98
N LYS A 220 4.37 -17.38 16.27
CA LYS A 220 4.17 -18.83 16.01
C LYS A 220 2.94 -19.40 16.72
N LYS A 221 2.63 -18.90 17.92
CA LYS A 221 1.50 -19.34 18.75
C LYS A 221 0.22 -18.54 18.51
N ALA A 222 0.31 -17.41 17.80
CA ALA A 222 -0.84 -16.55 17.57
C ALA A 222 -1.85 -17.24 16.65
N ALA A 223 -3.11 -17.24 17.06
CA ALA A 223 -4.21 -17.63 16.19
C ALA A 223 -4.45 -16.53 15.16
N VAL A 224 -4.76 -16.91 13.94
CA VAL A 224 -5.22 -16.00 12.87
C VAL A 224 -6.75 -15.96 12.96
N ASP A 225 -7.32 -14.77 13.05
CA ASP A 225 -8.76 -14.59 12.92
C ASP A 225 -9.12 -14.73 11.44
N VAL A 226 -9.78 -15.85 11.10
CA VAL A 226 -10.19 -16.14 9.71
C VAL A 226 -11.65 -15.78 9.54
N ARG A 227 -11.91 -14.88 8.61
CA ARG A 227 -13.27 -14.41 8.31
C ARG A 227 -13.63 -14.68 6.86
N ALA A 228 -14.89 -15.04 6.61
CA ALA A 228 -15.46 -15.09 5.28
C ALA A 228 -16.22 -13.78 5.02
N ILE A 229 -15.96 -13.17 3.88
CA ILE A 229 -16.72 -12.02 3.38
C ILE A 229 -17.19 -12.39 1.98
N GLU A 230 -18.46 -12.17 1.71
CA GLU A 230 -19.03 -12.39 0.37
C GLU A 230 -18.34 -11.45 -0.62
N ALA A 231 -17.66 -12.03 -1.60
CA ALA A 231 -17.01 -11.28 -2.65
C ALA A 231 -17.99 -11.01 -3.79
N LEU A 232 -17.96 -9.79 -4.33
CA LEU A 232 -18.58 -9.51 -5.60
C LEU A 232 -17.86 -10.31 -6.69
N PRO A 233 -18.60 -10.78 -7.73
CA PRO A 233 -17.95 -11.43 -8.86
C PRO A 233 -16.97 -10.45 -9.53
N SER A 234 -15.80 -10.97 -9.91
CA SER A 234 -14.82 -10.20 -10.69
C SER A 234 -15.41 -9.78 -12.03
N THR A 235 -15.18 -8.52 -12.41
CA THR A 235 -15.62 -7.95 -13.68
C THR A 235 -14.55 -8.05 -14.77
N ALA A 236 -13.30 -8.38 -14.38
CA ALA A 236 -12.18 -8.57 -15.27
C ALA A 236 -11.41 -9.85 -14.89
N THR A 237 -11.01 -10.61 -15.89
CA THR A 237 -10.22 -11.84 -15.71
C THR A 237 -8.93 -11.78 -16.52
N VAL A 238 -7.85 -12.32 -15.97
CA VAL A 238 -6.58 -12.49 -16.70
C VAL A 238 -6.74 -13.69 -17.64
N VAL A 239 -6.66 -13.46 -18.96
CA VAL A 239 -6.80 -14.49 -19.97
C VAL A 239 -5.48 -15.20 -20.23
N ASN A 240 -4.38 -14.45 -20.29
CA ASN A 240 -3.06 -14.98 -20.61
C ASN A 240 -1.98 -14.16 -19.92
N GLN A 241 -0.91 -14.85 -19.52
CA GLN A 241 0.31 -14.24 -19.01
C GLN A 241 1.49 -14.80 -19.82
N SER A 242 2.37 -13.92 -20.29
CA SER A 242 3.56 -14.29 -21.06
C SER A 242 4.79 -13.52 -20.57
N LEU A 243 5.96 -14.07 -20.83
CA LEU A 243 7.18 -13.31 -20.60
C LEU A 243 7.23 -12.10 -21.54
N PRO A 244 7.77 -10.96 -21.09
CA PRO A 244 8.01 -9.84 -21.99
C PRO A 244 8.99 -10.27 -23.11
N PRO A 245 8.91 -9.66 -24.30
CA PRO A 245 9.86 -9.93 -25.36
C PRO A 245 11.29 -9.66 -24.88
N ALA A 246 12.22 -10.49 -25.33
CA ALA A 246 13.62 -10.32 -24.99
C ALA A 246 14.09 -8.93 -25.45
N LYS A 247 14.75 -8.20 -24.56
CA LYS A 247 15.37 -6.93 -24.93
C LYS A 247 16.49 -7.20 -25.95
N PRO A 248 16.66 -6.36 -26.99
CA PRO A 248 17.80 -6.44 -27.86
C PRO A 248 19.09 -6.25 -27.06
N ALA A 249 20.16 -6.85 -27.55
CA ALA A 249 21.48 -6.68 -26.96
C ALA A 249 21.83 -5.18 -26.89
N GLY A 250 22.20 -4.71 -25.71
CA GLY A 250 22.68 -3.34 -25.56
C GLY A 250 24.10 -3.18 -26.12
N LYS A 251 24.47 -1.93 -26.41
CA LYS A 251 25.85 -1.58 -26.75
C LYS A 251 26.58 -1.21 -25.43
N SER A 252 27.80 -1.69 -25.26
CA SER A 252 28.66 -1.35 -24.12
C SER A 252 29.85 -0.54 -24.62
N TYR A 253 30.15 0.54 -23.94
CA TYR A 253 31.26 1.43 -24.24
C TYR A 253 32.22 1.45 -23.06
N GLN A 254 33.52 1.55 -23.28
CA GLN A 254 34.55 1.56 -22.25
C GLN A 254 35.40 2.82 -22.37
N GLY A 255 35.86 3.33 -21.19
CA GLY A 255 36.70 4.50 -21.12
C GLY A 255 35.97 5.83 -21.24
N GLY A 256 36.61 6.87 -20.76
CA GLY A 256 36.08 8.24 -20.81
C GLY A 256 36.06 8.84 -22.23
N GLU A 257 36.87 8.33 -23.12
CA GLU A 257 36.94 8.73 -24.54
C GLU A 257 35.66 8.40 -25.32
N ALA A 258 34.92 7.39 -24.88
CA ALA A 258 33.63 7.02 -25.50
C ALA A 258 32.48 7.97 -25.10
N ALA A 259 32.66 8.86 -24.15
CA ALA A 259 31.59 9.70 -23.62
C ALA A 259 30.90 10.59 -24.67
N ALA A 260 31.69 11.14 -25.62
CA ALA A 260 31.16 11.97 -26.70
C ALA A 260 30.26 11.15 -27.66
N GLU A 261 30.67 9.95 -28.01
CA GLU A 261 29.91 9.02 -28.87
C GLU A 261 28.61 8.61 -28.15
N VAL A 262 28.69 8.23 -26.87
CA VAL A 262 27.51 7.86 -26.08
C VAL A 262 26.51 9.00 -25.98
N ALA A 263 26.98 10.23 -25.75
CA ALA A 263 26.13 11.41 -25.72
C ALA A 263 25.41 11.65 -27.05
N GLN A 264 26.12 11.44 -28.18
CA GLN A 264 25.54 11.56 -29.52
C GLN A 264 24.45 10.51 -29.73
N LEU A 265 24.73 9.22 -29.38
CA LEU A 265 23.76 8.14 -29.50
C LEU A 265 22.53 8.34 -28.61
N LEU A 266 22.69 8.87 -27.38
CA LEU A 266 21.58 9.20 -26.51
C LEU A 266 20.69 10.30 -27.11
N ARG A 267 21.27 11.22 -27.87
CA ARG A 267 20.52 12.26 -28.58
C ARG A 267 19.83 11.71 -29.83
N ASP A 268 20.57 10.99 -30.69
CA ASP A 268 20.11 10.64 -32.03
C ASP A 268 19.25 9.36 -32.05
N GLU A 269 19.62 8.32 -31.27
CA GLU A 269 18.90 7.05 -31.22
C GLU A 269 17.85 7.01 -30.11
N ALA A 270 18.17 7.52 -28.91
CA ALA A 270 17.31 7.38 -27.74
C ALA A 270 16.39 8.61 -27.50
N ASN A 271 16.67 9.76 -28.11
CA ASN A 271 15.92 11.01 -27.93
C ASN A 271 15.75 11.43 -26.45
N VAL A 272 16.77 11.24 -25.63
CA VAL A 272 16.71 11.54 -24.18
C VAL A 272 17.61 12.71 -23.77
N LEU A 273 18.31 13.35 -24.72
CA LEU A 273 19.12 14.55 -24.53
C LEU A 273 18.72 15.65 -25.52
#